data_33dcc8b38961e3260883222df08a4341
#
_entry.id   33dcc8b38961e3260883222df08a4341
#
_cell.length_a   1.000
_cell.length_b   1.000
_cell.length_c   1.000
_cell.angle_alpha   90.00
_cell.angle_beta   90.00
_cell.angle_gamma   90.00
#
_symmetry.space_group_name_H-M   'P 1'
#
loop_
_entity.id
_entity.type
_entity.pdbx_description
1 polymer ?
#
loop_
_entity_poly.entity_id
_entity_poly.type
_entity_poly.pdbx_seq_one_letter_code
_entity_poly.pdbx_strand_id
1 'polypeptide(L)'
;MTASTWTTGGQVRYEKYSLAGNTFLIVDETRTPLPDDATRSSFARWILDPYFGVGGADNVLYLSHAPGGGALTFRIFEQDGSETLSCGNGLLSAGHYAARFLPEVREPSGEARAWTFLTEIPSGRPRQVRVGEGFDKGCMWVNVGAPRAFPETLYRRDTDLSGRVPPTASDGPAEQQNLLEAELAVDRPPQNFLLDGGPARGEAWPDRFTGHLVFNGEPHLVLVGAHGSPALGQDLFAPAPTQNSIDLMEFLGARINLRHKETFPEGVHVNFVDLTGRTPRYRTWERAINQETLACGTGALACAHVLLARRLVPDGPVTMRPHRANWHRPGTHLRVTPGPDGLVLDGRPAHICTGTVPSRQDLPPRQDLPPRQDLPPRQDLPPRQDLPPRQDLPPRQETPQ
;
A
#
# COMPACT_ATOMS: atom_id res chain seq x y z
N MET A 1 -36.36 -0.17 22.50
CA MET A 1 -35.02 0.16 22.00
C MET A 1 -34.07 -0.82 22.64
N THR A 2 -33.80 -1.93 21.98
CA THR A 2 -32.93 -2.99 22.49
C THR A 2 -31.50 -2.60 22.13
N ALA A 3 -30.71 -2.33 23.14
CA ALA A 3 -29.27 -2.13 23.01
C ALA A 3 -28.68 -3.38 22.34
N SER A 4 -28.17 -3.24 21.14
CA SER A 4 -27.41 -4.25 20.43
C SER A 4 -26.18 -4.57 21.27
N THR A 5 -26.12 -5.74 21.85
CA THR A 5 -24.95 -6.23 22.58
C THR A 5 -23.84 -6.53 21.60
N TRP A 6 -22.83 -5.65 21.55
CA TRP A 6 -21.64 -5.64 20.70
C TRP A 6 -20.75 -6.86 20.77
N THR A 7 -20.99 -7.73 21.72
CA THR A 7 -20.06 -8.76 22.12
C THR A 7 -20.74 -9.86 22.89
N THR A 8 -20.39 -11.07 22.63
CA THR A 8 -20.44 -12.09 23.66
C THR A 8 -19.35 -11.75 24.68
N GLY A 9 -19.68 -11.02 25.76
CA GLY A 9 -18.78 -10.72 26.86
C GLY A 9 -17.87 -9.51 26.73
N GLY A 10 -18.17 -8.50 25.90
CA GLY A 10 -17.39 -7.25 25.89
C GLY A 10 -16.05 -7.33 25.14
N GLN A 11 -15.83 -8.30 24.24
CA GLN A 11 -14.56 -8.47 23.53
C GLN A 11 -14.75 -8.46 22.01
N VAL A 12 -13.82 -7.83 21.28
CA VAL A 12 -13.71 -7.88 19.82
C VAL A 12 -12.58 -8.83 19.45
N ARG A 13 -12.91 -9.83 18.63
CA ARG A 13 -11.92 -10.74 18.06
C ARG A 13 -11.30 -10.14 16.81
N TYR A 14 -10.00 -10.33 16.63
CA TYR A 14 -9.27 -9.97 15.43
C TYR A 14 -8.34 -11.11 14.97
N GLU A 15 -8.06 -11.11 13.68
CA GLU A 15 -7.06 -11.98 13.05
C GLU A 15 -5.97 -11.10 12.43
N LYS A 16 -4.71 -11.34 12.79
CA LYS A 16 -3.57 -10.61 12.22
C LYS A 16 -3.03 -11.32 11.01
N TYR A 17 -2.92 -10.60 9.90
CA TYR A 17 -2.39 -11.07 8.63
C TYR A 17 -1.19 -10.25 8.19
N SER A 18 -0.34 -10.86 7.34
CA SER A 18 0.73 -10.15 6.64
C SER A 18 0.83 -10.64 5.20
N LEU A 19 1.02 -9.72 4.27
CA LEU A 19 1.35 -10.00 2.88
C LEU A 19 2.48 -9.08 2.42
N ALA A 20 3.61 -9.68 2.05
CA ALA A 20 4.81 -8.97 1.62
C ALA A 20 5.31 -7.88 2.61
N GLY A 21 4.99 -8.04 3.89
CA GLY A 21 5.33 -7.10 4.96
C GLY A 21 4.27 -6.06 5.28
N ASN A 22 3.28 -5.87 4.43
CA ASN A 22 2.08 -5.10 4.75
C ASN A 22 1.20 -5.92 5.70
N THR A 23 0.72 -5.32 6.78
CA THR A 23 0.12 -6.03 7.91
C THR A 23 -1.29 -5.51 8.22
N PHE A 24 -2.20 -6.43 8.55
CA PHE A 24 -3.61 -6.14 8.72
C PHE A 24 -4.16 -6.79 9.99
N LEU A 25 -5.07 -6.09 10.67
CA LEU A 25 -5.98 -6.68 11.65
C LEU A 25 -7.35 -6.83 10.99
N ILE A 26 -7.83 -8.06 10.83
CA ILE A 26 -9.15 -8.34 10.27
C ILE A 26 -10.14 -8.47 11.43
N VAL A 27 -11.20 -7.68 11.38
CA VAL A 27 -12.34 -7.71 12.29
C VAL A 27 -13.57 -8.20 11.50
N ASP A 28 -14.11 -9.33 11.92
CA ASP A 28 -15.27 -9.95 11.28
C ASP A 28 -16.56 -9.40 11.89
N GLU A 29 -17.22 -8.53 11.14
CA GLU A 29 -18.50 -7.94 11.46
C GLU A 29 -19.71 -8.76 10.93
N THR A 30 -19.49 -9.89 10.27
CA THR A 30 -20.60 -10.75 9.81
C THR A 30 -21.42 -11.29 10.97
N ARG A 31 -20.78 -11.46 12.14
CA ARG A 31 -21.40 -11.98 13.38
C ARG A 31 -21.66 -10.89 14.41
N THR A 32 -20.82 -9.88 14.45
CA THR A 32 -20.87 -8.84 15.49
C THR A 32 -20.55 -7.48 14.87
N PRO A 33 -21.55 -6.85 14.20
CA PRO A 33 -21.31 -5.57 13.53
C PRO A 33 -21.04 -4.46 14.53
N LEU A 34 -20.10 -3.59 14.19
CA LEU A 34 -19.89 -2.33 14.88
C LEU A 34 -21.04 -1.35 14.51
N PRO A 35 -21.52 -0.45 15.43
CA PRO A 35 -22.76 0.32 15.18
C PRO A 35 -22.62 1.28 14.01
N ASP A 36 -21.52 1.96 13.89
CA ASP A 36 -21.34 3.04 12.94
C ASP A 36 -19.87 3.26 12.55
N ASP A 37 -19.65 4.15 11.59
CA ASP A 37 -18.32 4.45 11.05
C ASP A 37 -17.46 5.25 12.03
N ALA A 38 -18.06 6.07 12.88
CA ALA A 38 -17.34 6.80 13.91
C ALA A 38 -16.70 5.82 14.91
N THR A 39 -17.40 4.74 15.21
CA THR A 39 -16.90 3.68 16.08
C THR A 39 -15.81 2.88 15.38
N ARG A 40 -15.97 2.51 14.09
CA ARG A 40 -14.90 1.83 13.31
C ARG A 40 -13.65 2.66 13.27
N SER A 41 -13.77 3.95 12.95
CA SER A 41 -12.67 4.92 12.93
C SER A 41 -11.96 5.01 14.29
N SER A 42 -12.74 5.15 15.35
CA SER A 42 -12.19 5.23 16.72
C SER A 42 -11.50 3.94 17.16
N PHE A 43 -12.10 2.80 16.83
CA PHE A 43 -11.53 1.49 17.14
C PHE A 43 -10.23 1.26 16.35
N ALA A 44 -10.19 1.63 15.05
CA ALA A 44 -8.99 1.53 14.22
C ALA A 44 -7.83 2.34 14.80
N ARG A 45 -8.05 3.61 15.14
CA ARG A 45 -7.03 4.44 15.80
C ARG A 45 -6.47 3.83 17.06
N TRP A 46 -7.35 3.23 17.87
CA TRP A 46 -6.93 2.64 19.13
C TRP A 46 -6.20 1.31 18.93
N ILE A 47 -6.76 0.36 18.15
CA ILE A 47 -6.18 -0.98 18.03
C ILE A 47 -4.84 -0.97 17.29
N LEU A 48 -4.65 -0.01 16.36
CA LEU A 48 -3.40 0.18 15.62
C LEU A 48 -2.34 0.97 16.40
N ASP A 49 -2.71 1.63 17.51
CA ASP A 49 -1.77 2.37 18.34
C ASP A 49 -0.67 1.42 18.88
N PRO A 50 0.62 1.69 18.63
CA PRO A 50 1.70 0.77 19.01
C PRO A 50 1.96 0.72 20.52
N TYR A 51 1.41 1.66 21.30
CA TYR A 51 1.65 1.77 22.75
C TYR A 51 0.43 1.36 23.57
N PHE A 52 -0.78 1.64 23.09
CA PHE A 52 -2.02 1.45 23.84
C PHE A 52 -2.99 0.46 23.19
N GLY A 53 -2.69 0.00 21.99
CA GLY A 53 -3.46 -0.99 21.24
C GLY A 53 -2.68 -2.30 21.05
N VAL A 54 -3.07 -3.04 20.02
CA VAL A 54 -2.34 -4.23 19.56
C VAL A 54 -1.07 -3.83 18.84
N GLY A 55 -1.15 -2.76 18.04
CA GLY A 55 -0.04 -2.22 17.26
C GLY A 55 0.52 -3.18 16.20
N GLY A 56 1.59 -2.74 15.55
CA GLY A 56 2.33 -3.55 14.58
C GLY A 56 1.47 -4.05 13.42
N ALA A 57 0.47 -3.26 13.01
CA ALA A 57 -0.29 -3.45 11.79
C ALA A 57 -0.49 -2.09 11.11
N ASP A 58 -0.61 -2.13 9.77
CA ASP A 58 -0.77 -0.93 8.97
C ASP A 58 -2.23 -0.47 8.97
N ASN A 59 -3.17 -1.42 8.87
CA ASN A 59 -4.59 -1.14 8.71
C ASN A 59 -5.48 -2.11 9.50
N VAL A 60 -6.74 -1.68 9.75
CA VAL A 60 -7.83 -2.56 10.14
C VAL A 60 -8.73 -2.82 8.94
N LEU A 61 -9.01 -4.10 8.69
CA LEU A 61 -9.99 -4.53 7.68
C LEU A 61 -11.28 -4.97 8.38
N TYR A 62 -12.39 -4.31 8.07
CA TYR A 62 -13.72 -4.73 8.53
C TYR A 62 -14.43 -5.50 7.43
N LEU A 63 -14.87 -6.71 7.76
CA LEU A 63 -15.59 -7.57 6.84
C LEU A 63 -17.04 -7.77 7.35
N SER A 64 -18.03 -7.43 6.54
CA SER A 64 -19.45 -7.64 6.85
C SER A 64 -20.18 -8.24 5.65
N HIS A 65 -21.42 -8.72 5.85
CA HIS A 65 -22.26 -9.10 4.73
C HIS A 65 -22.62 -7.86 3.91
N ALA A 66 -22.53 -7.98 2.59
CA ALA A 66 -23.00 -6.94 1.69
C ALA A 66 -24.54 -6.85 1.72
N PRO A 67 -25.13 -5.66 1.51
CA PRO A 67 -26.55 -5.52 1.31
C PRO A 67 -27.04 -6.42 0.16
N GLY A 68 -28.07 -7.22 0.41
CA GLY A 68 -28.60 -8.17 -0.57
C GLY A 68 -27.99 -9.57 -0.53
N GLY A 69 -26.95 -9.79 0.27
CA GLY A 69 -26.31 -11.11 0.44
C GLY A 69 -25.39 -11.51 -0.71
N GLY A 70 -24.76 -12.68 -0.60
CA GLY A 70 -23.91 -13.27 -1.65
C GLY A 70 -22.54 -12.63 -1.83
N ALA A 71 -22.24 -11.56 -1.13
CA ALA A 71 -20.93 -10.88 -1.14
C ALA A 71 -20.55 -10.40 0.25
N LEU A 72 -19.27 -10.04 0.42
CA LEU A 72 -18.74 -9.41 1.61
C LEU A 72 -18.46 -7.93 1.33
N THR A 73 -18.74 -7.06 2.27
CA THR A 73 -18.25 -5.68 2.27
C THR A 73 -16.86 -5.67 2.85
N PHE A 74 -15.92 -5.05 2.16
CA PHE A 74 -14.54 -4.84 2.57
C PHE A 74 -14.30 -3.36 2.81
N ARG A 75 -13.98 -3.02 4.04
CA ARG A 75 -13.64 -1.65 4.44
C ARG A 75 -12.26 -1.63 5.08
N ILE A 76 -11.47 -0.63 4.79
CA ILE A 76 -10.11 -0.50 5.26
C ILE A 76 -9.90 0.85 5.94
N PHE A 77 -9.40 0.80 7.18
CA PHE A 77 -9.17 1.98 8.01
C PHE A 77 -7.69 2.09 8.38
N GLU A 78 -7.19 3.31 8.25
CA GLU A 78 -5.82 3.70 8.52
C GLU A 78 -5.56 3.93 10.02
N GLN A 79 -4.30 4.16 10.38
CA GLN A 79 -3.89 4.44 11.77
C GLN A 79 -4.48 5.74 12.33
N ASP A 80 -4.81 6.71 11.48
CA ASP A 80 -5.49 7.94 11.86
C ASP A 80 -7.02 7.78 11.93
N GLY A 81 -7.53 6.60 11.59
CA GLY A 81 -8.95 6.27 11.57
C GLY A 81 -9.68 6.73 10.31
N SER A 82 -8.99 7.26 9.33
CA SER A 82 -9.57 7.53 8.01
C SER A 82 -9.84 6.22 7.26
N GLU A 83 -10.87 6.22 6.41
CA GLU A 83 -11.17 5.10 5.54
C GLU A 83 -10.60 5.36 4.14
N THR A 84 -9.86 4.40 3.61
CA THR A 84 -9.30 4.44 2.26
C THR A 84 -10.12 3.58 1.29
N LEU A 85 -9.93 3.77 -0.02
CA LEU A 85 -10.80 3.18 -1.04
C LEU A 85 -10.58 1.67 -1.19
N SER A 86 -9.34 1.25 -1.35
CA SER A 86 -9.01 -0.14 -1.65
C SER A 86 -7.56 -0.49 -1.29
N CYS A 87 -7.30 -1.78 -1.06
CA CYS A 87 -5.96 -2.30 -0.84
C CYS A 87 -5.84 -3.71 -1.43
N GLY A 88 -4.99 -3.89 -2.44
CA GLY A 88 -4.79 -5.19 -3.07
C GLY A 88 -4.29 -6.26 -2.10
N ASN A 89 -3.30 -5.93 -1.26
CA ASN A 89 -2.79 -6.84 -0.23
C ASN A 89 -3.83 -7.15 0.84
N GLY A 90 -4.64 -6.14 1.21
CA GLY A 90 -5.76 -6.30 2.14
C GLY A 90 -6.83 -7.24 1.59
N LEU A 91 -7.21 -7.08 0.30
CA LEU A 91 -8.20 -7.96 -0.36
C LEU A 91 -7.70 -9.41 -0.43
N LEU A 92 -6.43 -9.64 -0.76
CA LEU A 92 -5.85 -10.98 -0.75
C LEU A 92 -5.89 -11.60 0.66
N SER A 93 -5.58 -10.81 1.69
CA SER A 93 -5.64 -11.24 3.10
C SER A 93 -7.07 -11.52 3.55
N ALA A 94 -8.03 -10.68 3.16
CA ALA A 94 -9.47 -10.87 3.40
C ALA A 94 -10.00 -12.11 2.70
N GLY A 95 -9.58 -12.38 1.46
CA GLY A 95 -9.92 -13.61 0.74
C GLY A 95 -9.41 -14.86 1.44
N HIS A 96 -8.17 -14.84 1.91
CA HIS A 96 -7.61 -15.96 2.68
C HIS A 96 -8.35 -16.16 4.02
N TYR A 97 -8.75 -15.05 4.67
CA TYR A 97 -9.62 -15.10 5.84
C TYR A 97 -10.97 -15.76 5.51
N ALA A 98 -11.65 -15.28 4.45
CA ALA A 98 -12.96 -15.78 4.03
C ALA A 98 -12.89 -17.28 3.65
N ALA A 99 -11.84 -17.72 2.97
CA ALA A 99 -11.63 -19.12 2.65
C ALA A 99 -11.57 -20.02 3.88
N ARG A 100 -11.05 -19.50 4.98
CA ARG A 100 -10.88 -20.25 6.22
C ARG A 100 -12.07 -20.16 7.17
N PHE A 101 -12.73 -19.01 7.26
CA PHE A 101 -13.69 -18.70 8.33
C PHE A 101 -15.11 -18.39 7.85
N LEU A 102 -15.29 -18.10 6.54
CA LEU A 102 -16.57 -17.75 5.92
C LEU A 102 -16.81 -18.56 4.63
N PRO A 103 -16.68 -19.89 4.66
CA PRO A 103 -16.83 -20.72 3.46
C PRO A 103 -18.27 -20.67 2.90
N GLU A 104 -19.26 -20.32 3.71
CA GLU A 104 -20.66 -20.20 3.35
C GLU A 104 -20.96 -19.02 2.42
N VAL A 105 -20.12 -17.99 2.41
CA VAL A 105 -20.26 -16.80 1.53
C VAL A 105 -19.59 -16.99 0.18
N ARG A 106 -19.00 -18.17 -0.07
CA ARG A 106 -18.36 -18.49 -1.34
C ARG A 106 -19.35 -18.48 -2.50
N GLU A 107 -18.88 -18.05 -3.67
CA GLU A 107 -19.65 -18.12 -4.91
C GLU A 107 -20.11 -19.58 -5.21
N PRO A 108 -21.40 -19.81 -5.51
CA PRO A 108 -21.96 -21.15 -5.65
C PRO A 108 -21.50 -21.90 -6.91
N SER A 109 -21.02 -21.19 -7.93
CA SER A 109 -20.66 -21.79 -9.22
C SER A 109 -19.30 -21.27 -9.72
N GLY A 110 -18.35 -22.16 -9.92
CA GLY A 110 -17.07 -21.86 -10.54
C GLY A 110 -16.04 -22.97 -10.28
N GLU A 111 -15.14 -23.18 -11.23
CA GLU A 111 -14.00 -24.11 -11.08
C GLU A 111 -13.04 -23.64 -9.99
N ALA A 112 -12.93 -22.32 -9.76
CA ALA A 112 -12.12 -21.73 -8.72
C ALA A 112 -12.96 -21.32 -7.51
N ARG A 113 -12.48 -21.61 -6.29
CA ARG A 113 -13.06 -21.11 -5.06
C ARG A 113 -12.86 -19.58 -4.99
N ALA A 114 -13.94 -18.83 -5.08
CA ALA A 114 -13.90 -17.36 -5.09
C ALA A 114 -14.97 -16.75 -4.20
N TRP A 115 -14.73 -15.52 -3.81
CA TRP A 115 -15.61 -14.65 -3.03
C TRP A 115 -15.72 -13.30 -3.72
N THR A 116 -16.90 -12.74 -3.71
CA THR A 116 -17.13 -11.36 -4.17
C THR A 116 -17.04 -10.41 -2.99
N PHE A 117 -16.25 -9.34 -3.15
CA PHE A 117 -16.11 -8.26 -2.19
C PHE A 117 -16.62 -6.94 -2.77
N LEU A 118 -17.35 -6.15 -1.97
CA LEU A 118 -17.64 -4.74 -2.23
C LEU A 118 -16.53 -3.90 -1.58
N THR A 119 -15.80 -3.17 -2.36
CA THR A 119 -14.73 -2.22 -1.94
C THR A 119 -15.09 -0.82 -2.41
N GLU A 120 -14.24 0.17 -2.13
CA GLU A 120 -14.41 1.58 -2.51
C GLU A 120 -15.69 2.20 -1.89
N ILE A 121 -16.08 1.76 -0.71
CA ILE A 121 -17.29 2.24 0.00
C ILE A 121 -17.29 3.76 0.18
N PRO A 122 -16.19 4.43 0.59
CA PRO A 122 -16.16 5.90 0.78
C PRO A 122 -16.42 6.70 -0.49
N SER A 123 -16.25 6.10 -1.67
CA SER A 123 -16.52 6.78 -2.94
C SER A 123 -18.02 7.04 -3.19
N GLY A 124 -18.91 6.44 -2.41
CA GLY A 124 -20.34 6.41 -2.66
C GLY A 124 -20.75 5.56 -3.88
N ARG A 125 -19.79 4.91 -4.54
CA ARG A 125 -19.99 4.01 -5.68
C ARG A 125 -19.21 2.71 -5.44
N PRO A 126 -19.71 1.84 -4.56
CA PRO A 126 -19.06 0.58 -4.22
C PRO A 126 -18.78 -0.25 -5.48
N ARG A 127 -17.63 -0.90 -5.49
CA ARG A 127 -17.19 -1.74 -6.58
C ARG A 127 -17.09 -3.19 -6.16
N GLN A 128 -17.54 -4.08 -7.01
CA GLN A 128 -17.34 -5.51 -6.83
C GLN A 128 -15.97 -5.93 -7.36
N VAL A 129 -15.24 -6.68 -6.56
CA VAL A 129 -14.02 -7.36 -6.94
C VAL A 129 -14.12 -8.84 -6.57
N ARG A 130 -13.50 -9.70 -7.37
CA ARG A 130 -13.43 -11.14 -7.10
C ARG A 130 -12.08 -11.47 -6.50
N VAL A 131 -12.10 -12.25 -5.43
CA VAL A 131 -10.91 -12.79 -4.76
C VAL A 131 -11.06 -14.30 -4.68
N GLY A 132 -10.04 -15.04 -5.04
CA GLY A 132 -10.12 -16.50 -5.03
C GLY A 132 -8.82 -17.17 -4.61
N GLU A 133 -8.93 -18.50 -4.40
CA GLU A 133 -7.76 -19.34 -4.13
C GLU A 133 -6.96 -19.56 -5.43
N GLY A 134 -5.64 -19.42 -5.35
CA GLY A 134 -4.72 -19.70 -6.45
C GLY A 134 -4.39 -21.19 -6.58
N PHE A 135 -3.66 -21.53 -7.65
CA PHE A 135 -3.23 -22.93 -7.88
C PHE A 135 -2.31 -23.42 -6.77
N ASP A 136 -1.42 -22.58 -6.27
CA ASP A 136 -0.53 -22.94 -5.18
C ASP A 136 -1.23 -22.84 -3.84
N LYS A 137 -1.03 -23.81 -2.98
CA LYS A 137 -1.61 -23.83 -1.63
C LYS A 137 -1.28 -22.55 -0.87
N GLY A 138 -2.33 -21.87 -0.39
CA GLY A 138 -2.23 -20.60 0.36
C GLY A 138 -1.94 -19.38 -0.49
N CYS A 139 -1.88 -19.52 -1.81
CA CYS A 139 -1.88 -18.40 -2.73
C CYS A 139 -3.31 -17.92 -2.96
N MET A 140 -3.49 -16.60 -2.99
CA MET A 140 -4.76 -15.95 -3.30
C MET A 140 -4.56 -15.06 -4.52
N TRP A 141 -5.63 -14.89 -5.29
CA TRP A 141 -5.67 -13.91 -6.37
C TRP A 141 -6.82 -12.92 -6.16
N VAL A 142 -6.65 -11.70 -6.63
CA VAL A 142 -7.70 -10.67 -6.70
C VAL A 142 -7.73 -10.08 -8.10
N ASN A 143 -8.92 -10.04 -8.70
CA ASN A 143 -9.16 -9.34 -9.95
C ASN A 143 -9.68 -7.93 -9.64
N VAL A 144 -8.81 -6.94 -9.79
CA VAL A 144 -9.18 -5.52 -9.58
C VAL A 144 -9.74 -4.86 -10.86
N GLY A 145 -9.78 -5.60 -11.97
CA GLY A 145 -10.20 -5.09 -13.26
C GLY A 145 -9.15 -4.19 -13.94
N ALA A 146 -9.55 -3.58 -15.05
CA ALA A 146 -8.71 -2.64 -15.78
C ALA A 146 -8.57 -1.31 -15.01
N PRO A 147 -7.45 -0.60 -15.17
CA PRO A 147 -7.33 0.78 -14.72
C PRO A 147 -8.44 1.66 -15.31
N ARG A 148 -8.87 2.63 -14.54
CA ARG A 148 -10.02 3.48 -14.83
C ARG A 148 -9.63 4.96 -14.93
N ALA A 149 -10.54 5.78 -15.43
CA ALA A 149 -10.38 7.22 -15.37
C ALA A 149 -10.30 7.68 -13.89
N PHE A 150 -9.44 8.65 -13.64
CA PHE A 150 -9.32 9.25 -12.31
C PHE A 150 -10.63 9.95 -11.92
N PRO A 151 -11.11 9.76 -10.69
CA PRO A 151 -12.15 10.61 -10.13
C PRO A 151 -11.67 12.07 -10.06
N GLU A 152 -12.53 13.03 -10.39
CA GLU A 152 -12.21 14.46 -10.36
C GLU A 152 -11.83 14.95 -8.94
N THR A 153 -12.32 14.28 -7.91
CA THR A 153 -11.95 14.57 -6.51
C THR A 153 -10.49 14.24 -6.19
N LEU A 154 -9.89 13.29 -6.94
CA LEU A 154 -8.53 12.81 -6.70
C LEU A 154 -7.52 13.41 -7.68
N TYR A 155 -7.97 13.89 -8.84
CA TYR A 155 -7.10 14.45 -9.87
C TYR A 155 -7.78 15.62 -10.60
N ARG A 156 -7.18 16.80 -10.54
CA ARG A 156 -7.64 18.00 -11.22
C ARG A 156 -6.84 18.24 -12.50
N ARG A 157 -7.50 18.12 -13.64
CA ARG A 157 -6.86 18.25 -14.97
C ARG A 157 -6.42 19.68 -15.33
N ASP A 158 -7.04 20.69 -14.71
CA ASP A 158 -6.86 22.10 -15.09
C ASP A 158 -5.65 22.76 -14.40
N THR A 159 -5.00 22.05 -13.51
CA THR A 159 -3.76 22.50 -12.89
C THR A 159 -2.60 22.25 -13.83
N ASP A 160 -1.74 23.25 -13.97
CA ASP A 160 -0.60 23.27 -14.90
C ASP A 160 0.45 22.19 -14.52
N LEU A 161 0.18 20.96 -14.92
CA LEU A 161 1.24 20.01 -15.22
C LEU A 161 1.76 20.42 -16.60
N SER A 162 2.70 21.37 -16.63
CA SER A 162 3.28 21.91 -17.86
C SER A 162 4.00 20.80 -18.62
N GLY A 163 3.36 20.25 -19.61
CA GLY A 163 3.82 19.14 -20.42
C GLY A 163 2.70 18.13 -20.70
N ARG A 164 1.50 18.60 -21.10
CA ARG A 164 0.46 17.70 -21.58
C ARG A 164 0.96 16.98 -22.83
N VAL A 165 1.25 15.69 -22.68
CA VAL A 165 0.97 14.79 -23.79
C VAL A 165 -0.54 14.53 -23.71
N PRO A 166 -1.34 14.97 -24.70
CA PRO A 166 -2.75 14.57 -24.77
C PRO A 166 -2.79 13.05 -24.67
N PRO A 167 -3.85 12.45 -24.10
CA PRO A 167 -4.05 11.03 -24.26
C PRO A 167 -3.93 10.81 -25.77
N THR A 168 -2.88 10.14 -26.19
CA THR A 168 -2.83 9.66 -27.55
C THR A 168 -4.08 8.80 -27.64
N ALA A 169 -5.08 9.30 -28.34
CA ALA A 169 -6.16 8.48 -28.86
C ALA A 169 -5.45 7.46 -29.75
N SER A 170 -4.84 6.47 -29.11
CA SER A 170 -4.25 5.36 -29.82
C SER A 170 -5.43 4.44 -30.12
N ASP A 171 -5.58 4.07 -31.37
CA ASP A 171 -6.37 2.92 -31.80
C ASP A 171 -5.83 1.61 -31.21
N GLY A 172 -5.20 1.71 -30.04
CA GLY A 172 -4.63 0.63 -29.26
C GLY A 172 -5.69 -0.08 -28.40
N PRO A 173 -5.39 -1.30 -27.94
CA PRO A 173 -6.28 -2.06 -27.08
C PRO A 173 -6.69 -1.24 -25.84
N ALA A 174 -7.88 -1.50 -25.30
CA ALA A 174 -8.53 -0.78 -24.18
C ALA A 174 -7.61 -0.54 -22.96
N GLU A 175 -6.57 -1.33 -22.81
CA GLU A 175 -5.55 -1.25 -21.77
C GLU A 175 -4.70 0.03 -21.79
N GLN A 176 -4.56 0.67 -22.97
CA GLN A 176 -3.79 1.92 -23.11
C GLN A 176 -4.64 3.18 -22.86
N GLN A 177 -5.97 3.05 -22.81
CA GLN A 177 -6.87 4.21 -22.80
C GLN A 177 -6.89 4.98 -21.45
N ASN A 178 -6.42 4.38 -20.35
CA ASN A 178 -6.44 4.99 -19.01
C ASN A 178 -5.04 5.28 -18.45
N LEU A 179 -4.02 5.32 -19.29
CA LEU A 179 -2.67 5.70 -18.92
C LEU A 179 -2.46 7.18 -19.29
N LEU A 180 -2.29 8.03 -18.27
CA LEU A 180 -1.97 9.43 -18.47
C LEU A 180 -0.47 9.64 -18.21
N GLU A 181 0.23 10.27 -19.15
CA GLU A 181 1.61 10.70 -18.97
C GLU A 181 1.64 12.14 -18.46
N ALA A 182 2.49 12.42 -17.50
CA ALA A 182 2.62 13.72 -16.88
C ALA A 182 4.09 14.07 -16.62
N GLU A 183 4.46 15.29 -16.95
CA GLU A 183 5.75 15.88 -16.56
C GLU A 183 5.62 16.57 -15.20
N LEU A 184 6.39 16.11 -14.22
CA LEU A 184 6.33 16.60 -12.85
C LEU A 184 7.62 17.32 -12.49
N ALA A 185 7.50 18.53 -11.99
CA ALA A 185 8.63 19.19 -11.35
C ALA A 185 8.94 18.51 -10.02
N VAL A 186 10.20 18.21 -9.77
CA VAL A 186 10.65 17.53 -8.56
C VAL A 186 11.77 18.32 -7.90
N ASP A 187 11.62 18.59 -6.62
CA ASP A 187 12.63 19.30 -5.85
C ASP A 187 13.89 18.44 -5.71
N ARG A 188 15.05 19.10 -5.81
CA ARG A 188 16.33 18.43 -5.57
C ARG A 188 16.42 18.03 -4.10
N PRO A 189 16.77 16.77 -3.78
CA PRO A 189 16.98 16.36 -2.40
C PRO A 189 18.24 17.00 -1.81
N PRO A 190 18.31 17.15 -0.48
CA PRO A 190 19.51 17.52 0.22
C PRO A 190 20.69 16.59 -0.14
N GLN A 191 21.89 17.14 -0.21
CA GLN A 191 23.06 16.41 -0.69
C GLN A 191 23.44 15.20 0.19
N ASN A 192 23.11 15.24 1.47
CA ASN A 192 23.32 14.15 2.41
C ASN A 192 22.37 12.96 2.22
N PHE A 193 21.32 13.06 1.39
CA PHE A 193 20.43 11.94 1.04
C PHE A 193 20.94 11.14 -0.15
N LEU A 194 21.97 11.65 -0.83
CA LEU A 194 22.60 10.97 -1.94
C LEU A 194 23.80 10.19 -1.41
N LEU A 195 23.98 8.96 -1.87
CA LEU A 195 25.16 8.16 -1.51
C LEU A 195 26.43 8.84 -2.01
N ASP A 196 27.58 8.57 -1.33
CA ASP A 196 28.90 9.00 -1.81
C ASP A 196 29.14 8.40 -3.21
N GLY A 197 29.01 9.25 -4.23
CA GLY A 197 28.95 8.84 -5.64
C GLY A 197 27.61 9.13 -6.30
N GLY A 198 26.68 9.73 -5.57
CA GLY A 198 25.44 10.32 -6.12
C GLY A 198 25.73 11.14 -7.36
N PRO A 199 24.75 11.56 -8.19
CA PRO A 199 24.93 11.89 -9.61
C PRO A 199 26.28 12.52 -9.84
N ALA A 200 27.14 11.80 -10.58
CA ALA A 200 28.60 11.99 -10.64
C ALA A 200 28.88 13.48 -10.64
N ARG A 201 29.76 13.97 -9.76
CA ARG A 201 30.01 15.39 -9.54
C ARG A 201 29.97 16.14 -10.88
N GLY A 202 28.81 16.76 -11.21
CA GLY A 202 28.59 17.42 -12.49
C GLY A 202 27.27 17.07 -13.22
N GLU A 203 26.55 15.97 -12.88
CA GLU A 203 25.22 15.74 -13.45
C GLU A 203 24.21 16.66 -12.78
N ALA A 204 23.47 17.41 -13.62
CA ALA A 204 22.38 18.25 -13.12
C ALA A 204 21.24 17.36 -12.62
N TRP A 205 20.67 17.70 -11.45
CA TRP A 205 19.41 17.13 -11.00
C TRP A 205 18.35 17.40 -12.07
N PRO A 206 17.59 16.40 -12.54
CA PRO A 206 16.55 16.64 -13.53
C PRO A 206 15.46 17.54 -12.94
N ASP A 207 15.17 18.63 -13.61
CA ASP A 207 14.13 19.57 -13.17
C ASP A 207 12.73 18.95 -13.21
N ARG A 208 12.55 17.91 -14.02
CA ARG A 208 11.28 17.21 -14.24
C ARG A 208 11.47 15.72 -14.38
N PHE A 209 10.44 14.99 -13.92
CA PHE A 209 10.29 13.55 -14.14
C PHE A 209 9.07 13.27 -14.99
N THR A 210 9.21 12.41 -15.98
CA THR A 210 8.07 11.84 -16.70
C THR A 210 7.43 10.76 -15.82
N GLY A 211 6.20 10.97 -15.43
CA GLY A 211 5.42 10.04 -14.64
C GLY A 211 4.19 9.54 -15.39
N HIS A 212 3.68 8.41 -14.96
CA HIS A 212 2.47 7.79 -15.52
C HIS A 212 1.42 7.69 -14.43
N LEU A 213 0.24 8.25 -14.67
CA LEU A 213 -0.88 8.23 -13.75
C LEU A 213 -1.76 7.03 -14.03
N VAL A 214 -2.04 6.23 -13.02
CA VAL A 214 -2.88 5.03 -13.07
C VAL A 214 -3.86 5.03 -11.91
N PHE A 215 -5.15 4.81 -12.19
CA PHE A 215 -6.17 4.62 -11.17
C PHE A 215 -6.73 3.20 -11.24
N ASN A 216 -6.42 2.40 -10.24
CA ASN A 216 -6.84 1.00 -10.10
C ASN A 216 -7.55 0.72 -8.75
N GLY A 217 -8.25 1.72 -8.22
CA GLY A 217 -8.86 1.75 -6.90
C GLY A 217 -8.20 2.76 -5.97
N GLU A 218 -6.92 3.06 -6.20
CA GLU A 218 -6.15 4.14 -5.60
C GLU A 218 -5.41 4.94 -6.68
N PRO A 219 -5.14 6.23 -6.45
CA PRO A 219 -4.39 7.07 -7.38
C PRO A 219 -2.89 6.78 -7.30
N HIS A 220 -2.29 6.35 -8.40
CA HIS A 220 -0.88 6.06 -8.49
C HIS A 220 -0.17 6.92 -9.52
N LEU A 221 0.99 7.47 -9.13
CA LEU A 221 2.00 8.02 -10.01
C LEU A 221 3.14 7.01 -10.10
N VAL A 222 3.47 6.58 -11.30
CA VAL A 222 4.52 5.59 -11.58
C VAL A 222 5.65 6.25 -12.34
N LEU A 223 6.84 6.23 -11.76
CA LEU A 223 8.09 6.77 -12.29
C LEU A 223 8.99 5.59 -12.66
N VAL A 224 9.14 5.32 -13.96
CA VAL A 224 9.91 4.17 -14.45
C VAL A 224 11.33 4.57 -14.80
N GLY A 225 12.27 3.88 -14.20
CA GLY A 225 13.68 4.21 -14.34
C GLY A 225 14.02 5.53 -13.63
N ALA A 226 15.29 5.79 -13.48
CA ALA A 226 15.75 7.04 -12.88
C ALA A 226 15.89 8.14 -13.96
N HIS A 227 14.89 8.30 -14.80
CA HIS A 227 14.79 9.25 -15.91
C HIS A 227 15.96 10.23 -16.03
N GLY A 228 17.04 9.81 -16.70
CA GLY A 228 18.21 10.65 -16.94
C GLY A 228 19.26 10.68 -15.83
N SER A 229 19.01 10.08 -14.67
CA SER A 229 20.01 9.93 -13.60
C SER A 229 20.14 8.47 -13.14
N PRO A 230 21.07 7.70 -13.71
CA PRO A 230 21.40 6.36 -13.21
C PRO A 230 21.74 6.32 -11.72
N ALA A 231 22.32 7.41 -11.20
CA ALA A 231 22.66 7.55 -9.79
C ALA A 231 21.44 7.57 -8.87
N LEU A 232 20.36 8.28 -9.25
CA LEU A 232 19.12 8.25 -8.47
C LEU A 232 18.55 6.84 -8.34
N GLY A 233 18.61 6.04 -9.42
CA GLY A 233 18.22 4.63 -9.38
C GLY A 233 19.06 3.81 -8.42
N GLN A 234 20.38 4.03 -8.37
CA GLN A 234 21.28 3.34 -7.43
C GLN A 234 20.98 3.74 -5.99
N ASP A 235 20.73 5.02 -5.73
CA ASP A 235 20.41 5.52 -4.39
C ASP A 235 19.06 5.01 -3.89
N LEU A 236 18.03 5.06 -4.74
CA LEU A 236 16.70 4.55 -4.38
C LEU A 236 16.67 3.03 -4.22
N PHE A 237 17.42 2.28 -5.03
CA PHE A 237 17.38 0.82 -5.05
C PHE A 237 18.68 0.20 -4.53
N ALA A 238 19.26 0.81 -3.49
CA ALA A 238 20.42 0.28 -2.81
C ALA A 238 20.24 -1.21 -2.44
N PRO A 239 21.27 -2.05 -2.59
CA PRO A 239 21.16 -3.50 -2.37
C PRO A 239 20.89 -3.87 -0.91
N ALA A 240 21.27 -3.01 0.03
CA ALA A 240 21.02 -3.17 1.46
C ALA A 240 20.29 -1.93 2.02
N PRO A 241 19.59 -2.05 3.15
CA PRO A 241 18.93 -0.92 3.77
C PRO A 241 19.97 0.13 4.22
N THR A 242 19.86 1.33 3.67
CA THR A 242 20.61 2.49 4.10
C THR A 242 19.65 3.59 4.51
N GLN A 243 20.02 4.37 5.53
CA GLN A 243 19.17 5.48 5.97
C GLN A 243 18.99 6.49 4.83
N ASN A 244 20.04 6.77 4.07
CA ASN A 244 19.99 7.69 2.93
C ASN A 244 18.98 7.24 1.87
N SER A 245 18.89 5.95 1.55
CA SER A 245 17.92 5.42 0.59
C SER A 245 16.48 5.54 1.11
N ILE A 246 16.28 5.38 2.43
CA ILE A 246 14.98 5.57 3.06
C ILE A 246 14.60 7.05 3.03
N ASP A 247 15.48 7.93 3.51
CA ASP A 247 15.25 9.37 3.58
C ASP A 247 15.01 9.98 2.19
N LEU A 248 15.72 9.50 1.16
CA LEU A 248 15.50 9.92 -0.22
C LEU A 248 14.09 9.55 -0.71
N MET A 249 13.62 8.33 -0.45
CA MET A 249 12.28 7.91 -0.82
C MET A 249 11.20 8.72 -0.11
N GLU A 250 11.34 8.93 1.20
CA GLU A 250 10.43 9.75 2.01
C GLU A 250 10.42 11.20 1.52
N PHE A 251 11.58 11.77 1.24
CA PHE A 251 11.69 13.12 0.71
C PHE A 251 10.96 13.25 -0.63
N LEU A 252 11.26 12.40 -1.59
CA LEU A 252 10.68 12.49 -2.94
C LEU A 252 9.16 12.30 -2.91
N GLY A 253 8.65 11.31 -2.19
CA GLY A 253 7.23 11.05 -2.05
C GLY A 253 6.47 12.22 -1.43
N ALA A 254 6.97 12.74 -0.32
CA ALA A 254 6.37 13.88 0.38
C ALA A 254 6.42 15.16 -0.46
N ARG A 255 7.56 15.46 -1.11
CA ARG A 255 7.74 16.69 -1.91
C ARG A 255 6.90 16.69 -3.18
N ILE A 256 6.77 15.56 -3.86
CA ILE A 256 5.88 15.43 -5.02
C ILE A 256 4.44 15.76 -4.59
N ASN A 257 3.96 15.18 -3.50
CA ASN A 257 2.61 15.43 -3.01
C ASN A 257 2.40 16.89 -2.55
N LEU A 258 3.37 17.46 -1.86
CA LEU A 258 3.30 18.86 -1.40
C LEU A 258 3.28 19.82 -2.60
N ARG A 259 4.18 19.62 -3.56
CA ARG A 259 4.33 20.50 -4.72
C ARG A 259 3.12 20.46 -5.66
N HIS A 260 2.50 19.28 -5.79
CA HIS A 260 1.38 19.04 -6.68
C HIS A 260 0.04 18.88 -5.96
N LYS A 261 -0.11 19.50 -4.78
CA LYS A 261 -1.34 19.41 -3.96
C LYS A 261 -2.58 19.93 -4.68
N GLU A 262 -2.44 20.92 -5.55
CA GLU A 262 -3.57 21.44 -6.34
C GLU A 262 -4.04 20.40 -7.37
N THR A 263 -3.10 19.65 -7.94
CA THR A 263 -3.38 18.58 -8.91
C THR A 263 -3.93 17.33 -8.25
N PHE A 264 -3.37 16.97 -7.08
CA PHE A 264 -3.75 15.82 -6.28
C PHE A 264 -4.23 16.26 -4.89
N PRO A 265 -5.48 16.75 -4.76
CA PRO A 265 -5.98 17.33 -3.50
C PRO A 265 -5.88 16.36 -2.32
N GLU A 266 -6.13 15.07 -2.58
CA GLU A 266 -6.06 13.97 -1.61
C GLU A 266 -4.71 13.26 -1.64
N GLY A 267 -3.73 13.79 -2.38
CA GLY A 267 -2.43 13.15 -2.61
C GLY A 267 -2.49 11.99 -3.62
N VAL A 268 -1.31 11.46 -3.93
CA VAL A 268 -1.09 10.35 -4.88
C VAL A 268 -0.04 9.40 -4.31
N HIS A 269 -0.22 8.09 -4.48
CA HIS A 269 0.84 7.12 -4.20
C HIS A 269 1.96 7.28 -5.22
N VAL A 270 3.19 7.47 -4.76
CA VAL A 270 4.35 7.65 -5.62
C VAL A 270 5.13 6.34 -5.70
N ASN A 271 5.23 5.80 -6.91
CA ASN A 271 5.90 4.54 -7.17
C ASN A 271 7.13 4.77 -8.02
N PHE A 272 8.28 4.35 -7.55
CA PHE A 272 9.50 4.27 -8.34
C PHE A 272 9.72 2.83 -8.80
N VAL A 273 10.09 2.66 -10.08
CA VAL A 273 10.32 1.34 -10.69
C VAL A 273 11.71 1.27 -11.28
N ASP A 274 12.45 0.25 -10.92
CA ASP A 274 13.78 -0.06 -11.47
C ASP A 274 13.73 -1.31 -12.36
N LEU A 275 14.36 -1.21 -13.52
CA LEU A 275 14.46 -2.25 -14.53
C LEU A 275 15.89 -2.74 -14.79
N THR A 276 16.85 -2.36 -13.96
CA THR A 276 18.27 -2.75 -14.14
C THR A 276 18.50 -4.26 -13.97
N GLY A 277 17.58 -4.96 -13.28
CA GLY A 277 17.59 -6.40 -13.09
C GLY A 277 16.63 -7.16 -14.03
N ARG A 278 16.67 -8.52 -13.95
CA ARG A 278 15.73 -9.37 -14.73
C ARG A 278 14.28 -9.23 -14.28
N THR A 279 14.05 -8.83 -13.05
CA THR A 279 12.73 -8.71 -12.43
C THR A 279 12.54 -7.27 -11.99
N PRO A 280 11.47 -6.58 -12.43
CA PRO A 280 11.16 -5.22 -12.00
C PRO A 280 11.11 -5.11 -10.47
N ARG A 281 11.81 -4.11 -9.94
CA ARG A 281 11.77 -3.74 -8.53
C ARG A 281 10.98 -2.46 -8.39
N TYR A 282 10.22 -2.31 -7.32
CA TYR A 282 9.47 -1.08 -7.07
C TYR A 282 9.51 -0.69 -5.59
N ARG A 283 9.32 0.59 -5.32
CA ARG A 283 9.14 1.21 -4.02
C ARG A 283 7.91 2.11 -4.08
N THR A 284 7.13 2.16 -3.00
CA THR A 284 5.91 2.97 -2.96
C THR A 284 5.89 3.82 -1.70
N TRP A 285 5.78 5.14 -1.89
CA TRP A 285 5.37 6.07 -0.85
C TRP A 285 3.86 6.22 -0.90
N GLU A 286 3.19 6.00 0.23
CA GLU A 286 1.72 5.95 0.30
C GLU A 286 1.13 7.23 0.88
N ARG A 287 0.16 7.80 0.15
CA ARG A 287 -0.46 9.10 0.43
C ARG A 287 -1.18 9.18 1.78
N ALA A 288 -1.90 8.13 2.17
CA ALA A 288 -2.73 8.13 3.37
C ALA A 288 -1.89 8.11 4.65
N ILE A 289 -0.85 7.31 4.66
CA ILE A 289 0.06 7.15 5.80
C ILE A 289 1.28 8.07 5.73
N ASN A 290 1.45 8.79 4.60
CA ASN A 290 2.57 9.73 4.36
C ASN A 290 3.95 9.13 4.65
N GLN A 291 4.17 7.90 4.23
CA GLN A 291 5.45 7.19 4.37
C GLN A 291 5.60 6.06 3.36
N GLU A 292 6.82 5.55 3.22
CA GLU A 292 7.07 4.35 2.43
C GLU A 292 6.63 3.10 3.17
N THR A 293 5.85 2.23 2.49
CA THR A 293 5.51 0.89 2.98
C THR A 293 6.47 -0.18 2.48
N LEU A 294 6.43 -1.36 3.10
CA LEU A 294 7.25 -2.49 2.66
C LEU A 294 6.80 -3.00 1.28
N ALA A 295 5.49 -2.98 1.01
CA ALA A 295 4.91 -3.36 -0.28
C ALA A 295 3.51 -2.77 -0.42
N CYS A 296 3.18 -2.28 -1.62
CA CYS A 296 1.85 -1.82 -1.99
C CYS A 296 1.30 -2.71 -3.11
N GLY A 297 0.16 -3.39 -2.88
CA GLY A 297 -0.44 -4.28 -3.86
C GLY A 297 -1.02 -3.53 -5.07
N THR A 298 -1.75 -2.43 -4.83
CA THR A 298 -2.26 -1.56 -5.90
C THR A 298 -1.13 -0.85 -6.63
N GLY A 299 -0.03 -0.52 -5.91
CA GLY A 299 1.20 -0.01 -6.50
C GLY A 299 1.86 -1.02 -7.46
N ALA A 300 1.92 -2.31 -7.08
CA ALA A 300 2.43 -3.37 -7.97
C ALA A 300 1.59 -3.48 -9.24
N LEU A 301 0.25 -3.42 -9.12
CA LEU A 301 -0.67 -3.41 -10.26
C LEU A 301 -0.45 -2.20 -11.18
N ALA A 302 -0.35 -0.99 -10.60
CA ALA A 302 -0.11 0.23 -11.37
C ALA A 302 1.24 0.19 -12.10
N CYS A 303 2.30 -0.25 -11.42
CA CYS A 303 3.62 -0.41 -12.02
C CYS A 303 3.60 -1.42 -13.17
N ALA A 304 3.02 -2.62 -12.95
CA ALA A 304 2.93 -3.64 -13.98
C ALA A 304 2.11 -3.17 -15.19
N HIS A 305 1.00 -2.43 -14.96
CA HIS A 305 0.21 -1.84 -16.04
C HIS A 305 1.05 -0.91 -16.92
N VAL A 306 1.80 0.02 -16.31
CA VAL A 306 2.68 0.94 -17.03
C VAL A 306 3.74 0.17 -17.83
N LEU A 307 4.37 -0.82 -17.22
CA LEU A 307 5.42 -1.61 -17.85
C LEU A 307 4.90 -2.36 -19.09
N LEU A 308 3.72 -2.97 -19.00
CA LEU A 308 3.06 -3.67 -20.11
C LEU A 308 2.62 -2.70 -21.19
N ALA A 309 1.90 -1.63 -20.83
CA ALA A 309 1.39 -0.63 -21.77
C ALA A 309 2.52 0.08 -22.54
N ARG A 310 3.68 0.29 -21.90
CA ARG A 310 4.87 0.89 -22.53
C ARG A 310 5.80 -0.15 -23.16
N ARG A 311 5.43 -1.44 -23.15
CA ARG A 311 6.24 -2.57 -23.68
C ARG A 311 7.66 -2.62 -23.12
N LEU A 312 7.81 -2.28 -21.84
CA LEU A 312 9.09 -2.33 -21.11
C LEU A 312 9.36 -3.72 -20.53
N VAL A 313 8.37 -4.58 -20.53
CA VAL A 313 8.43 -5.99 -20.17
C VAL A 313 7.70 -6.80 -21.25
N PRO A 314 8.00 -8.11 -21.40
CA PRO A 314 7.23 -8.99 -22.29
C PRO A 314 5.75 -9.05 -21.90
N ASP A 315 4.89 -9.29 -22.91
CA ASP A 315 3.48 -9.56 -22.66
C ASP A 315 3.30 -10.79 -21.78
N GLY A 316 2.33 -10.72 -20.85
CA GLY A 316 2.00 -11.79 -19.93
C GLY A 316 2.23 -11.44 -18.46
N PRO A 317 2.36 -12.44 -17.59
CA PRO A 317 2.51 -12.23 -16.16
C PRO A 317 3.81 -11.49 -15.80
N VAL A 318 3.69 -10.44 -14.98
CA VAL A 318 4.81 -9.65 -14.47
C VAL A 318 5.04 -9.97 -12.99
N THR A 319 6.25 -10.41 -12.65
CA THR A 319 6.66 -10.56 -11.25
C THR A 319 7.22 -9.23 -10.77
N MET A 320 6.57 -8.62 -9.79
CA MET A 320 6.97 -7.35 -9.19
C MET A 320 7.65 -7.61 -7.84
N ARG A 321 8.85 -7.05 -7.66
CA ARG A 321 9.60 -7.20 -6.41
C ARG A 321 9.51 -5.91 -5.59
N PRO A 322 8.76 -5.90 -4.47
CA PRO A 322 8.79 -4.77 -3.54
C PRO A 322 10.18 -4.70 -2.91
N HIS A 323 10.93 -3.64 -3.25
CA HIS A 323 12.35 -3.56 -2.94
C HIS A 323 12.57 -3.50 -1.42
N ARG A 324 11.82 -2.67 -0.72
CA ARG A 324 11.94 -2.53 0.74
C ARG A 324 11.60 -3.83 1.48
N ALA A 325 10.57 -4.57 1.05
CA ALA A 325 10.25 -5.87 1.64
C ALA A 325 11.38 -6.89 1.47
N ASN A 326 12.09 -6.83 0.34
CA ASN A 326 13.21 -7.73 0.06
C ASN A 326 14.46 -7.47 0.93
N TRP A 327 14.59 -6.28 1.54
CA TRP A 327 15.60 -6.05 2.57
C TRP A 327 15.36 -6.88 3.83
N HIS A 328 14.08 -7.10 4.17
CA HIS A 328 13.68 -7.87 5.36
C HIS A 328 13.51 -9.36 5.07
N ARG A 329 12.95 -9.68 3.89
CA ARG A 329 12.68 -11.06 3.47
C ARG A 329 13.01 -11.22 1.99
N PRO A 330 14.23 -11.64 1.64
CA PRO A 330 14.63 -11.90 0.26
C PRO A 330 13.68 -12.87 -0.44
N GLY A 331 13.41 -12.62 -1.73
CA GLY A 331 12.49 -13.43 -2.52
C GLY A 331 11.01 -13.02 -2.41
N THR A 332 10.68 -12.00 -1.61
CA THR A 332 9.33 -11.44 -1.56
C THR A 332 8.95 -10.87 -2.93
N HIS A 333 7.80 -11.29 -3.44
CA HIS A 333 7.27 -10.81 -4.72
C HIS A 333 5.74 -10.83 -4.73
N LEU A 334 5.17 -10.04 -5.64
CA LEU A 334 3.78 -10.05 -6.05
C LEU A 334 3.76 -10.38 -7.54
N ARG A 335 2.77 -11.11 -7.99
CA ARG A 335 2.60 -11.41 -9.41
C ARG A 335 1.39 -10.66 -9.94
N VAL A 336 1.54 -10.01 -11.07
CA VAL A 336 0.45 -9.34 -11.78
C VAL A 336 0.26 -10.03 -13.11
N THR A 337 -0.95 -10.50 -13.36
CA THR A 337 -1.31 -11.21 -14.59
C THR A 337 -2.37 -10.42 -15.33
N PRO A 338 -2.12 -9.99 -16.59
CA PRO A 338 -3.17 -9.42 -17.44
C PRO A 338 -4.21 -10.51 -17.76
N GLY A 339 -5.48 -10.13 -17.67
CA GLY A 339 -6.61 -10.98 -17.99
C GLY A 339 -7.64 -10.24 -18.84
N PRO A 340 -8.66 -10.92 -19.35
CA PRO A 340 -9.66 -10.31 -20.24
C PRO A 340 -10.45 -9.19 -19.54
N ASP A 341 -10.61 -9.26 -18.23
CA ASP A 341 -11.34 -8.28 -17.42
C ASP A 341 -10.43 -7.28 -16.70
N GLY A 342 -9.12 -7.25 -17.03
CA GLY A 342 -8.12 -6.38 -16.45
C GLY A 342 -7.01 -7.11 -15.72
N LEU A 343 -6.49 -6.51 -14.64
CA LEU A 343 -5.31 -7.01 -13.95
C LEU A 343 -5.68 -7.88 -12.73
N VAL A 344 -5.01 -9.01 -12.63
CA VAL A 344 -5.10 -9.94 -11.50
C VAL A 344 -3.81 -9.84 -10.68
N LEU A 345 -3.94 -9.58 -9.39
CA LEU A 345 -2.84 -9.60 -8.43
C LEU A 345 -2.84 -10.93 -7.70
N ASP A 346 -1.71 -11.62 -7.70
CA ASP A 346 -1.49 -12.84 -6.92
C ASP A 346 -0.53 -12.58 -5.76
N GLY A 347 -0.83 -13.17 -4.60
CA GLY A 347 0.02 -13.09 -3.43
C GLY A 347 -0.25 -14.23 -2.45
N ARG A 348 0.62 -14.38 -1.47
CA ARG A 348 0.51 -15.42 -0.44
C ARG A 348 0.37 -14.80 0.94
N PRO A 349 -0.87 -14.50 1.39
CA PRO A 349 -1.12 -14.00 2.74
C PRO A 349 -0.68 -15.00 3.80
N ALA A 350 -0.10 -14.50 4.88
CA ALA A 350 0.23 -15.29 6.06
C ALA A 350 -0.66 -14.88 7.22
N HIS A 351 -1.39 -15.82 7.79
CA HIS A 351 -2.05 -15.63 9.08
C HIS A 351 -1.00 -15.66 10.19
N ILE A 352 -0.93 -14.63 10.99
CA ILE A 352 0.10 -14.46 12.03
C ILE A 352 -0.41 -14.93 13.39
N CYS A 353 -1.54 -14.39 13.84
CA CYS A 353 -2.15 -14.75 15.12
C CYS A 353 -3.63 -14.37 15.15
N THR A 354 -4.32 -14.96 16.12
CA THR A 354 -5.66 -14.58 16.56
C THR A 354 -5.56 -13.90 17.90
N GLY A 355 -6.34 -12.85 18.13
CA GLY A 355 -6.43 -12.19 19.42
C GLY A 355 -7.83 -11.67 19.72
N THR A 356 -8.00 -11.23 20.95
CA THR A 356 -9.21 -10.54 21.42
C THR A 356 -8.82 -9.30 22.20
N VAL A 357 -9.61 -8.25 22.05
CA VAL A 357 -9.45 -7.00 22.80
C VAL A 357 -10.76 -6.60 23.44
N PRO A 358 -10.77 -5.84 24.54
CA PRO A 358 -12.00 -5.31 25.13
C PRO A 358 -12.76 -4.45 24.12
N SER A 359 -14.08 -4.54 24.09
CA SER A 359 -14.89 -3.56 23.41
C SER A 359 -14.81 -2.24 24.18
N ARG A 360 -14.60 -1.16 23.46
CA ARG A 360 -14.14 0.13 23.97
C ARG A 360 -15.08 0.88 24.93
N GLN A 361 -16.12 0.29 25.48
CA GLN A 361 -16.99 0.99 26.45
C GLN A 361 -16.25 1.45 27.73
N ASP A 362 -15.08 0.87 28.02
CA ASP A 362 -14.33 1.13 29.25
C ASP A 362 -13.05 1.97 29.08
N LEU A 363 -12.75 2.46 27.85
CA LEU A 363 -11.56 3.29 27.63
C LEU A 363 -11.91 4.77 27.81
N PRO A 364 -11.12 5.55 28.58
CA PRO A 364 -11.36 6.98 28.72
C PRO A 364 -11.32 7.67 27.36
N PRO A 365 -12.22 8.65 27.09
CA PRO A 365 -12.18 9.40 25.84
C PRO A 365 -10.81 10.07 25.73
N ARG A 366 -10.05 9.75 24.69
CA ARG A 366 -8.89 10.57 24.33
C ARG A 366 -9.38 11.96 24.02
N GLN A 367 -8.79 12.96 24.66
CA GLN A 367 -8.91 14.34 24.21
C GLN A 367 -8.46 14.37 22.74
N ASP A 368 -9.32 14.89 21.87
CA ASP A 368 -9.01 15.04 20.46
C ASP A 368 -7.70 15.81 20.33
N LEU A 369 -6.64 15.08 20.00
CA LEU A 369 -5.42 15.74 19.53
C LEU A 369 -5.81 16.38 18.21
N PRO A 370 -5.52 17.66 18.01
CA PRO A 370 -5.75 18.29 16.72
C PRO A 370 -5.10 17.46 15.62
N PRO A 371 -5.69 17.40 14.42
CA PRO A 371 -5.05 16.72 13.29
C PRO A 371 -3.61 17.19 13.25
N ARG A 372 -2.67 16.27 13.04
CA ARG A 372 -1.24 16.58 12.97
C ARG A 372 -1.08 17.72 11.97
N GLN A 373 -1.11 18.93 12.48
CA GLN A 373 -0.66 20.09 11.73
C GLN A 373 0.81 19.81 11.45
N ASP A 374 1.18 19.95 10.20
CA ASP A 374 2.52 19.88 9.65
C ASP A 374 3.59 19.97 10.74
N LEU A 375 4.10 18.81 11.17
CA LEU A 375 5.29 18.80 11.99
C LEU A 375 6.35 19.47 11.12
N PRO A 376 6.95 20.59 11.58
CA PRO A 376 8.07 21.16 10.87
C PRO A 376 9.10 20.05 10.65
N PRO A 377 9.82 20.04 9.52
CA PRO A 377 10.89 19.08 9.31
C PRO A 377 11.74 19.07 10.57
N ARG A 378 12.03 17.89 11.11
CA ARG A 378 12.82 17.73 12.34
C ARG A 378 14.03 18.64 12.23
N GLN A 379 13.99 19.73 12.98
CA GLN A 379 15.15 20.59 13.13
C GLN A 379 16.21 19.72 13.81
N ASP A 380 17.35 19.67 13.17
CA ASP A 380 18.63 19.11 13.57
C ASP A 380 18.69 18.62 15.02
N LEU A 381 18.48 17.31 15.20
CA LEU A 381 18.99 16.67 16.40
C LEU A 381 20.52 16.75 16.32
N PRO A 382 21.20 17.23 17.37
CA PRO A 382 22.66 17.24 17.39
C PRO A 382 23.18 15.83 17.09
N PRO A 383 24.32 15.69 16.40
CA PRO A 383 24.89 14.39 16.09
C PRO A 383 25.00 13.58 17.40
N ARG A 384 24.52 12.35 17.39
CA ARG A 384 24.68 11.43 18.52
C ARG A 384 26.16 11.34 18.80
N GLN A 385 26.57 11.75 20.00
CA GLN A 385 27.91 11.51 20.49
C GLN A 385 28.20 10.01 20.37
N ASP A 386 29.32 9.68 19.77
CA ASP A 386 29.79 8.33 19.56
C ASP A 386 29.74 7.55 20.87
N LEU A 387 28.91 6.52 20.92
CA LEU A 387 28.99 5.53 22.00
C LEU A 387 30.34 4.83 21.85
N PRO A 388 31.11 4.67 22.93
CA PRO A 388 32.37 3.94 22.88
C PRO A 388 32.15 2.51 22.35
N PRO A 389 33.13 1.94 21.62
CA PRO A 389 32.99 0.59 21.08
C PRO A 389 32.68 -0.40 22.22
N ARG A 390 31.73 -1.28 21.98
CA ARG A 390 31.40 -2.37 22.93
C ARG A 390 32.67 -3.17 23.19
N GLN A 391 33.10 -3.20 24.44
CA GLN A 391 34.14 -4.10 24.88
C GLN A 391 33.65 -5.54 24.66
N ASP A 392 34.48 -6.35 24.01
CA ASP A 392 34.22 -7.75 23.75
C ASP A 392 33.99 -8.48 25.07
N LEU A 393 32.81 -9.11 25.20
CA LEU A 393 32.51 -10.01 26.30
C LEU A 393 33.39 -11.27 26.14
N PRO A 394 34.02 -11.75 27.22
CA PRO A 394 34.82 -12.97 27.16
C PRO A 394 33.95 -14.18 26.78
N PRO A 395 34.50 -15.19 26.08
CA PRO A 395 33.78 -16.37 25.68
C PRO A 395 33.19 -17.12 26.91
N ARG A 396 31.93 -17.54 26.79
CA ARG A 396 31.26 -18.36 27.80
C ARG A 396 32.05 -19.66 27.97
N GLN A 397 32.51 -19.94 29.21
CA GLN A 397 33.03 -21.24 29.58
C GLN A 397 31.91 -22.28 29.50
N GLU A 398 32.11 -23.31 28.67
CA GLU A 398 31.27 -24.52 28.69
C GLU A 398 31.51 -25.26 29.99
N THR A 399 30.47 -25.50 30.76
CA THR A 399 30.45 -26.40 31.90
C THR A 399 30.38 -27.84 31.37
N PRO A 400 31.30 -28.74 31.73
CA PRO A 400 31.13 -30.17 31.44
C PRO A 400 30.01 -30.78 32.29
N GLN A 401 29.41 -31.84 31.76
CA GLN A 401 28.26 -32.60 32.24
C GLN A 401 28.25 -32.90 33.74
#